data_21e18cbb15b8b0472bffac41adc008ac
#
_entry.id   21e18cbb15b8b0472bffac41adc008ac
#
_cell.length_a   1.000
_cell.length_b   1.000
_cell.length_c   1.000
_cell.angle_alpha   90.00
_cell.angle_beta   90.00
_cell.angle_gamma   90.00
#
_symmetry.space_group_name_H-M   'P 1'
#
loop_
_entity.id
_entity.type
_entity.pdbx_description
1 polymer ?
#
loop_
_entity_poly.entity_id
_entity_poly.type
_entity_poly.pdbx_seq_one_letter_code
_entity_poly.pdbx_strand_id
1 'polypeptide(L)'
;MALQGLAPVGTAEAQITAAAAPAGAAASPLPAHVTVLVPTPTTELRVQNEVLSSPTGTSRAIETRPLEAGRDYDYTFVAEWAPSNYEVMTRAQTVRMHRGDTVVVDLTHASSTDRMRIRYVATPDEVVAMMVDLAGVTSSDVVFEPGCGDARITIAAVQAGARRGVGIDIDAALVARAQQTVRMKGLQDTVDIRLGDALDIKDLSEATVVFLYMSDEFDMRLRPILWRDLKVGTRIVSHRFTMGDWMPDRTINVLLGDGFPFTLHLWTITPEVKARAAKQD
;
A
#
# COMPACT_ATOMS: atom_id res chain seq x y z
N MET A 1 47.45 15.70 65.21
CA MET A 1 48.92 15.41 65.32
C MET A 1 49.45 15.29 63.90
N ALA A 2 50.35 16.16 63.58
CA ALA A 2 51.06 16.31 62.30
C ALA A 2 52.09 15.19 62.10
N LEU A 3 52.32 14.83 60.84
CA LEU A 3 53.67 14.46 60.39
C LEU A 3 53.79 14.76 58.90
N GLN A 4 54.71 15.71 58.64
CA GLN A 4 55.24 16.08 57.34
C GLN A 4 56.20 14.98 56.84
N GLY A 5 56.26 14.75 55.50
CA GLY A 5 57.24 13.88 54.89
C GLY A 5 57.61 14.39 53.49
N LEU A 6 58.78 14.94 53.41
CA LEU A 6 59.69 15.24 52.31
C LEU A 6 59.35 14.83 50.87
N ALA A 7 59.53 15.81 49.98
CA ALA A 7 59.56 15.64 48.51
C ALA A 7 60.91 15.15 48.02
N PRO A 8 61.01 14.37 46.95
CA PRO A 8 62.22 14.15 46.18
C PRO A 8 62.36 15.16 45.04
N VAL A 9 63.61 15.55 44.82
CA VAL A 9 64.10 16.47 43.81
C VAL A 9 63.95 15.94 42.42
N GLY A 10 63.36 16.73 41.55
CA GLY A 10 63.07 16.35 40.14
C GLY A 10 64.31 16.53 39.27
N THR A 11 64.42 15.60 38.32
CA THR A 11 65.18 15.71 37.08
C THR A 11 64.36 16.39 36.02
N ALA A 12 64.84 17.49 35.46
CA ALA A 12 64.19 18.17 34.35
C ALA A 12 64.47 17.41 33.07
N GLU A 13 63.40 16.70 32.56
CA GLU A 13 63.35 16.24 31.20
C GLU A 13 62.76 17.35 30.32
N ALA A 14 63.52 17.72 29.29
CA ALA A 14 63.03 18.64 28.26
C ALA A 14 61.88 18.05 27.49
N GLN A 15 60.65 18.52 27.75
CA GLN A 15 59.48 18.22 26.93
C GLN A 15 59.61 18.96 25.60
N ILE A 16 59.88 18.19 24.52
CA ILE A 16 59.70 18.66 23.16
C ILE A 16 58.20 18.78 22.96
N THR A 17 57.66 19.98 23.07
CA THR A 17 56.28 20.28 22.62
C THR A 17 56.24 20.17 21.10
N ALA A 18 55.74 19.04 20.60
CA ALA A 18 55.31 18.94 19.21
C ALA A 18 54.18 19.97 19.03
N ALA A 19 54.44 20.98 18.22
CA ALA A 19 53.42 21.93 17.80
C ALA A 19 52.29 21.12 17.11
N ALA A 20 51.12 21.08 17.73
CA ALA A 20 49.93 20.53 17.08
C ALA A 20 49.69 21.34 15.79
N ALA A 21 49.68 20.66 14.65
CA ALA A 21 49.25 21.27 13.40
C ALA A 21 47.90 21.92 13.63
N PRO A 22 47.60 23.09 13.06
CA PRO A 22 46.32 23.74 13.22
C PRO A 22 45.24 22.77 12.74
N ALA A 23 44.32 22.40 13.62
CA ALA A 23 43.14 21.66 13.25
C ALA A 23 42.51 22.44 12.09
N GLY A 24 42.45 21.84 10.88
CA GLY A 24 41.91 22.48 9.69
C GLY A 24 40.54 23.00 10.05
N ALA A 25 40.28 24.26 9.77
CA ALA A 25 38.99 24.90 10.03
C ALA A 25 37.92 24.02 9.44
N ALA A 26 37.03 23.48 10.28
CA ALA A 26 35.91 22.64 9.80
C ALA A 26 35.12 23.46 8.76
N ALA A 27 35.03 22.92 7.56
CA ALA A 27 34.33 23.61 6.47
C ALA A 27 32.89 23.93 6.91
N SER A 28 32.46 25.18 6.74
CA SER A 28 31.10 25.63 7.15
C SER A 28 30.05 24.75 6.54
N PRO A 29 28.94 24.42 7.24
CA PRO A 29 27.84 23.68 6.71
C PRO A 29 27.25 24.33 5.46
N LEU A 30 26.88 23.53 4.44
CA LEU A 30 26.23 23.99 3.22
C LEU A 30 25.02 23.09 2.90
N PRO A 31 23.94 23.63 2.38
CA PRO A 31 22.81 22.80 1.93
C PRO A 31 23.20 21.94 0.73
N ALA A 32 22.51 20.82 0.54
CA ALA A 32 22.47 20.12 -0.73
C ALA A 32 21.27 20.65 -1.54
N HIS A 33 21.45 20.74 -2.87
CA HIS A 33 20.44 21.16 -3.82
C HIS A 33 19.84 19.91 -4.47
N VAL A 34 18.53 19.74 -4.38
CA VAL A 34 17.84 18.55 -4.88
C VAL A 34 16.77 18.94 -5.87
N THR A 35 16.83 18.33 -7.05
CA THR A 35 15.73 18.40 -8.01
C THR A 35 14.95 17.09 -7.93
N VAL A 36 13.68 17.13 -7.52
CA VAL A 36 12.80 15.97 -7.46
C VAL A 36 11.84 15.99 -8.65
N LEU A 37 11.87 14.92 -9.46
CA LEU A 37 10.92 14.67 -10.53
C LEU A 37 9.78 13.82 -9.99
N VAL A 38 8.55 14.27 -10.17
CA VAL A 38 7.35 13.58 -9.66
C VAL A 38 6.37 13.24 -10.79
N PRO A 39 5.54 12.17 -10.64
CA PRO A 39 4.68 11.65 -11.72
C PRO A 39 3.67 12.67 -12.27
N THR A 40 3.08 13.50 -11.42
CA THR A 40 2.06 14.47 -11.82
C THR A 40 2.26 15.82 -11.13
N PRO A 41 1.75 16.93 -11.68
CA PRO A 41 1.82 18.24 -11.01
C PRO A 41 1.11 18.26 -9.65
N THR A 42 0.11 17.41 -9.47
CA THR A 42 -0.70 17.29 -8.23
C THR A 42 -0.15 16.29 -7.24
N THR A 43 1.00 15.66 -7.53
CA THR A 43 1.67 14.73 -6.60
C THR A 43 1.97 15.43 -5.28
N GLU A 44 1.54 14.85 -4.16
CA GLU A 44 2.04 15.23 -2.84
C GLU A 44 3.47 14.69 -2.68
N LEU A 45 4.39 15.56 -2.32
CA LEU A 45 5.78 15.19 -2.05
C LEU A 45 6.07 15.39 -0.56
N ARG A 46 6.58 14.34 0.08
CA ARG A 46 7.10 14.37 1.44
C ARG A 46 8.59 14.14 1.43
N VAL A 47 9.30 14.86 2.30
CA VAL A 47 10.73 14.67 2.57
C VAL A 47 10.90 14.49 4.06
N GLN A 48 11.50 13.38 4.50
CA GLN A 48 11.65 13.01 5.92
C GLN A 48 10.32 13.08 6.69
N ASN A 49 9.22 12.60 6.06
CA ASN A 49 7.83 12.65 6.56
C ASN A 49 7.18 14.05 6.63
N GLU A 50 7.86 15.12 6.26
CA GLU A 50 7.27 16.46 6.16
C GLU A 50 6.67 16.68 4.76
N VAL A 51 5.41 17.10 4.70
CA VAL A 51 4.73 17.43 3.43
C VAL A 51 5.29 18.73 2.90
N LEU A 52 5.75 18.73 1.65
CA LEU A 52 6.17 19.93 0.95
C LEU A 52 5.03 20.53 0.14
N SER A 53 4.49 21.64 0.60
CA SER A 53 3.44 22.40 -0.10
C SER A 53 3.97 23.25 -1.26
N SER A 54 5.28 23.44 -1.36
CA SER A 54 5.99 24.21 -2.41
C SER A 54 7.40 23.62 -2.59
N PRO A 55 7.98 23.63 -3.81
CA PRO A 55 7.40 24.07 -5.09
C PRO A 55 6.38 23.10 -5.67
N THR A 56 5.58 23.58 -6.63
CA THR A 56 4.59 22.80 -7.38
C THR A 56 5.12 22.41 -8.76
N GLY A 57 4.40 21.56 -9.48
CA GLY A 57 4.78 21.05 -10.80
C GLY A 57 5.45 19.68 -10.76
N THR A 58 5.88 19.20 -11.90
CA THR A 58 6.49 17.85 -12.02
C THR A 58 8.00 17.84 -11.76
N SER A 59 8.65 19.00 -11.74
CA SER A 59 10.05 19.18 -11.34
C SER A 59 10.11 20.18 -10.19
N ARG A 60 10.64 19.75 -9.05
CA ARG A 60 10.62 20.52 -7.80
C ARG A 60 12.04 20.70 -7.27
N ALA A 61 12.51 21.94 -7.20
CA ALA A 61 13.80 22.27 -6.60
C ALA A 61 13.63 22.52 -5.10
N ILE A 62 14.42 21.84 -4.31
CA ILE A 62 14.47 21.96 -2.83
C ILE A 62 15.89 22.05 -2.35
N GLU A 63 16.09 22.69 -1.21
CA GLU A 63 17.36 22.74 -0.49
C GLU A 63 17.20 22.02 0.85
N THR A 64 18.22 21.25 1.24
CA THR A 64 18.27 20.68 2.58
C THR A 64 18.61 21.76 3.61
N ARG A 65 18.46 21.44 4.88
CA ARG A 65 19.18 22.20 5.91
C ARG A 65 20.70 22.10 5.67
N PRO A 66 21.49 23.07 6.09
CA PRO A 66 22.96 23.00 5.94
C PRO A 66 23.53 21.70 6.53
N LEU A 67 24.28 20.97 5.70
CA LEU A 67 24.90 19.69 6.03
C LEU A 67 26.37 19.93 6.45
N GLU A 68 26.84 19.19 7.45
CA GLU A 68 28.23 19.28 7.95
C GLU A 68 29.18 18.51 7.01
N ALA A 69 30.40 18.98 6.90
CA ALA A 69 31.44 18.30 6.13
C ALA A 69 31.81 16.93 6.76
N GLY A 70 32.01 15.92 5.90
CA GLY A 70 32.43 14.58 6.30
C GLY A 70 31.36 13.74 6.97
N ARG A 71 30.10 14.15 6.86
CA ARG A 71 28.93 13.35 7.31
C ARG A 71 28.06 12.94 6.15
N ASP A 72 27.51 11.73 6.25
CA ASP A 72 26.48 11.17 5.37
C ASP A 72 25.10 11.48 5.94
N TYR A 73 24.16 11.83 5.07
CA TYR A 73 22.77 12.10 5.44
C TYR A 73 21.85 11.34 4.50
N ASP A 74 21.05 10.43 5.03
CA ASP A 74 20.05 9.71 4.23
C ASP A 74 18.73 10.51 4.24
N TYR A 75 18.29 10.94 3.04
CA TYR A 75 17.03 11.63 2.83
C TYR A 75 16.04 10.74 2.10
N THR A 76 14.87 10.54 2.67
CA THR A 76 13.79 9.78 2.05
C THR A 76 12.76 10.73 1.43
N PHE A 77 12.55 10.56 0.13
CA PHE A 77 11.55 11.26 -0.67
C PHE A 77 10.38 10.32 -0.92
N VAL A 78 9.16 10.78 -0.67
CA VAL A 78 7.93 10.00 -0.87
C VAL A 78 6.99 10.81 -1.74
N ALA A 79 6.65 10.27 -2.91
CA ALA A 79 5.64 10.82 -3.80
C ALA A 79 4.32 10.05 -3.61
N GLU A 80 3.23 10.78 -3.39
CA GLU A 80 1.87 10.20 -3.39
C GLU A 80 1.03 10.92 -4.45
N TRP A 81 0.40 10.15 -5.34
CA TRP A 81 -0.45 10.68 -6.41
C TRP A 81 -1.63 9.76 -6.70
N ALA A 82 -2.65 10.29 -7.36
CA ALA A 82 -3.84 9.55 -7.76
C ALA A 82 -3.87 9.42 -9.30
N PRO A 83 -3.52 8.26 -9.86
CA PRO A 83 -3.65 8.02 -11.31
C PRO A 83 -5.12 7.97 -11.75
N SER A 84 -6.03 7.61 -10.85
CA SER A 84 -7.48 7.60 -11.06
C SER A 84 -8.22 8.05 -9.81
N ASN A 85 -9.56 8.14 -9.90
CA ASN A 85 -10.40 8.45 -8.74
C ASN A 85 -10.39 7.34 -7.67
N TYR A 86 -9.99 6.13 -8.05
CA TYR A 86 -10.01 4.95 -7.18
C TYR A 86 -8.65 4.60 -6.59
N GLU A 87 -7.57 5.03 -7.22
CA GLU A 87 -6.22 4.59 -6.89
C GLU A 87 -5.39 5.71 -6.27
N VAL A 88 -4.60 5.35 -5.30
CA VAL A 88 -3.53 6.18 -4.74
C VAL A 88 -2.23 5.39 -4.81
N MET A 89 -1.26 5.95 -5.51
CA MET A 89 0.08 5.39 -5.65
C MET A 89 1.03 6.10 -4.71
N THR A 90 1.90 5.34 -4.08
CA THR A 90 2.99 5.86 -3.25
C THR A 90 4.31 5.26 -3.74
N ARG A 91 5.31 6.11 -3.95
CA ARG A 91 6.67 5.74 -4.31
C ARG A 91 7.65 6.41 -3.39
N ALA A 92 8.61 5.66 -2.88
CA ALA A 92 9.65 6.16 -1.99
C ALA A 92 11.04 5.87 -2.55
N GLN A 93 11.96 6.83 -2.37
CA GLN A 93 13.37 6.66 -2.67
C GLN A 93 14.20 7.32 -1.57
N THR A 94 15.17 6.58 -1.03
CA THR A 94 16.16 7.13 -0.10
C THR A 94 17.46 7.39 -0.84
N VAL A 95 17.99 8.60 -0.66
CA VAL A 95 19.23 9.05 -1.30
C VAL A 95 20.19 9.55 -0.24
N ARG A 96 21.43 9.09 -0.30
CA ARG A 96 22.52 9.59 0.54
C ARG A 96 23.07 10.88 -0.04
N MET A 97 23.22 11.87 0.80
CA MET A 97 23.68 13.21 0.45
C MET A 97 24.78 13.70 1.34
N HIS A 98 25.60 14.56 0.80
CA HIS A 98 26.68 15.24 1.48
C HIS A 98 26.54 16.74 1.35
N ARG A 99 27.38 17.45 2.09
CA ARG A 99 27.44 18.89 2.06
C ARG A 99 27.68 19.42 0.65
N GLY A 100 26.79 20.30 0.19
CA GLY A 100 26.89 20.98 -1.10
C GLY A 100 26.59 20.12 -2.32
N ASP A 101 26.08 18.91 -2.15
CA ASP A 101 25.68 18.05 -3.26
C ASP A 101 24.59 18.68 -4.12
N THR A 102 24.61 18.33 -5.42
CA THR A 102 23.52 18.59 -6.36
C THR A 102 23.01 17.25 -6.86
N VAL A 103 21.78 16.91 -6.56
CA VAL A 103 21.19 15.58 -6.77
C VAL A 103 19.88 15.68 -7.53
N VAL A 104 19.62 14.73 -8.43
CA VAL A 104 18.31 14.51 -9.05
C VAL A 104 17.69 13.24 -8.47
N VAL A 105 16.49 13.36 -7.93
CA VAL A 105 15.68 12.24 -7.43
C VAL A 105 14.51 12.05 -8.40
N ASP A 106 14.52 10.96 -9.15
CA ASP A 106 13.50 10.69 -10.15
C ASP A 106 12.48 9.68 -9.63
N LEU A 107 11.30 10.18 -9.28
CA LEU A 107 10.15 9.39 -8.84
C LEU A 107 9.12 9.15 -9.95
N THR A 108 9.45 9.41 -11.23
CA THR A 108 8.53 9.21 -12.35
C THR A 108 8.48 7.76 -12.84
N HIS A 109 9.56 6.99 -12.66
CA HIS A 109 9.68 5.62 -13.13
C HIS A 109 9.18 4.62 -12.08
N ALA A 110 8.45 3.58 -12.54
CA ALA A 110 7.94 2.52 -11.66
C ALA A 110 9.05 1.81 -10.88
N SER A 111 8.78 1.48 -9.64
CA SER A 111 9.69 0.79 -8.72
C SER A 111 9.02 -0.45 -8.13
N SER A 112 9.81 -1.48 -7.82
CA SER A 112 9.32 -2.66 -7.10
C SER A 112 8.83 -2.35 -5.67
N THR A 113 9.17 -1.16 -5.15
CA THR A 113 8.72 -0.67 -3.85
C THR A 113 7.44 0.15 -3.90
N ASP A 114 6.87 0.34 -5.10
CA ASP A 114 5.61 1.08 -5.25
C ASP A 114 4.49 0.40 -4.45
N ARG A 115 3.71 1.23 -3.77
CA ARG A 115 2.51 0.80 -3.07
C ARG A 115 1.30 1.38 -3.74
N MET A 116 0.29 0.54 -3.98
CA MET A 116 -1.01 0.95 -4.46
C MET A 116 -2.04 0.76 -3.36
N ARG A 117 -2.84 1.78 -3.12
CA ARG A 117 -3.99 1.73 -2.23
C ARG A 117 -5.23 2.11 -3.01
N ILE A 118 -6.28 1.31 -2.89
CA ILE A 118 -7.59 1.61 -3.46
C ILE A 118 -8.37 2.45 -2.45
N ARG A 119 -9.00 3.52 -2.92
CA ARG A 119 -9.86 4.35 -2.08
C ARG A 119 -11.13 3.60 -1.75
N TYR A 120 -11.47 3.56 -0.48
CA TYR A 120 -12.73 2.99 -0.05
C TYR A 120 -13.90 3.82 -0.58
N VAL A 121 -14.78 3.15 -1.33
CA VAL A 121 -16.09 3.65 -1.78
C VAL A 121 -17.11 2.60 -1.44
N ALA A 122 -18.11 2.97 -0.63
CA ALA A 122 -19.12 2.02 -0.19
C ALA A 122 -20.03 1.61 -1.35
N THR A 123 -20.18 0.31 -1.60
CA THR A 123 -21.20 -0.22 -2.52
C THR A 123 -22.59 0.01 -1.95
N PRO A 124 -23.57 0.59 -2.69
CA PRO A 124 -24.93 0.71 -2.24
C PRO A 124 -25.55 -0.65 -1.86
N ASP A 125 -26.41 -0.67 -0.83
CA ASP A 125 -26.94 -1.92 -0.28
C ASP A 125 -27.77 -2.72 -1.33
N GLU A 126 -28.48 -2.04 -2.23
CA GLU A 126 -29.21 -2.67 -3.33
C GLU A 126 -28.24 -3.36 -4.31
N VAL A 127 -27.08 -2.74 -4.59
CA VAL A 127 -26.05 -3.34 -5.46
C VAL A 127 -25.41 -4.53 -4.76
N VAL A 128 -25.16 -4.44 -3.45
CA VAL A 128 -24.67 -5.57 -2.64
C VAL A 128 -25.62 -6.76 -2.73
N ALA A 129 -26.92 -6.53 -2.57
CA ALA A 129 -27.92 -7.59 -2.70
C ALA A 129 -27.89 -8.25 -4.10
N MET A 130 -27.76 -7.43 -5.16
CA MET A 130 -27.65 -7.94 -6.53
C MET A 130 -26.34 -8.70 -6.78
N MET A 131 -25.22 -8.31 -6.16
CA MET A 131 -23.96 -9.06 -6.25
C MET A 131 -24.09 -10.45 -5.61
N VAL A 132 -24.70 -10.52 -4.43
CA VAL A 132 -24.94 -11.77 -3.70
C VAL A 132 -25.87 -12.69 -4.50
N ASP A 133 -26.92 -12.13 -5.11
CA ASP A 133 -27.88 -12.84 -5.94
C ASP A 133 -27.24 -13.35 -7.24
N LEU A 134 -26.45 -12.49 -7.91
CA LEU A 134 -25.72 -12.86 -9.13
C LEU A 134 -24.72 -14.00 -8.89
N ALA A 135 -24.07 -14.00 -7.71
CA ALA A 135 -23.18 -15.06 -7.28
C ALA A 135 -23.95 -16.37 -6.99
N GLY A 136 -25.27 -16.32 -6.74
CA GLY A 136 -26.07 -17.46 -6.34
C GLY A 136 -25.54 -18.11 -5.05
N VAL A 137 -25.35 -17.30 -4.01
CA VAL A 137 -24.77 -17.75 -2.73
C VAL A 137 -25.64 -18.83 -2.09
N THR A 138 -25.00 -19.88 -1.58
CA THR A 138 -25.62 -21.02 -0.90
C THR A 138 -24.95 -21.34 0.42
N SER A 139 -25.55 -22.24 1.22
CA SER A 139 -25.00 -22.67 2.51
C SER A 139 -23.72 -23.51 2.42
N SER A 140 -23.28 -23.90 1.23
CA SER A 140 -21.99 -24.55 1.02
C SER A 140 -20.86 -23.57 0.73
N ASP A 141 -21.18 -22.30 0.50
CA ASP A 141 -20.22 -21.32 0.03
C ASP A 141 -19.33 -20.76 1.12
N VAL A 142 -18.05 -20.57 0.77
CA VAL A 142 -17.07 -19.75 1.48
C VAL A 142 -16.79 -18.54 0.61
N VAL A 143 -17.14 -17.37 1.15
CA VAL A 143 -16.99 -16.09 0.46
C VAL A 143 -15.66 -15.47 0.82
N PHE A 144 -14.99 -14.89 -0.16
CA PHE A 144 -13.79 -14.09 0.01
C PHE A 144 -13.95 -12.71 -0.62
N GLU A 145 -13.56 -11.66 0.11
CA GLU A 145 -13.62 -10.26 -0.33
C GLU A 145 -12.28 -9.55 -0.11
N PRO A 146 -11.43 -9.39 -1.15
CA PRO A 146 -10.23 -8.57 -1.09
C PRO A 146 -10.61 -7.09 -1.15
N GLY A 147 -10.01 -6.25 -0.27
CA GLY A 147 -10.41 -4.86 -0.12
C GLY A 147 -11.82 -4.72 0.46
N CYS A 148 -12.12 -5.47 1.53
CA CYS A 148 -13.48 -5.59 2.04
C CYS A 148 -14.05 -4.29 2.65
N GLY A 149 -13.24 -3.27 2.89
CA GLY A 149 -13.67 -2.02 3.49
C GLY A 149 -14.40 -2.22 4.81
N ASP A 150 -15.69 -1.87 4.85
CA ASP A 150 -16.55 -2.10 6.03
C ASP A 150 -17.20 -3.49 6.06
N ALA A 151 -16.79 -4.39 5.15
CA ALA A 151 -17.22 -5.77 4.99
C ALA A 151 -18.72 -5.96 4.69
N ARG A 152 -19.40 -4.94 4.14
CA ARG A 152 -20.85 -5.01 3.87
C ARG A 152 -21.23 -6.13 2.92
N ILE A 153 -20.40 -6.43 1.90
CA ILE A 153 -20.66 -7.52 0.93
C ILE A 153 -20.43 -8.87 1.61
N THR A 154 -19.32 -9.07 2.30
CA THR A 154 -19.04 -10.29 3.07
C THR A 154 -20.16 -10.58 4.09
N ILE A 155 -20.58 -9.56 4.85
CA ILE A 155 -21.66 -9.67 5.83
C ILE A 155 -22.98 -10.05 5.16
N ALA A 156 -23.35 -9.37 4.08
CA ALA A 156 -24.59 -9.65 3.34
C ALA A 156 -24.59 -11.08 2.77
N ALA A 157 -23.47 -11.56 2.24
CA ALA A 157 -23.36 -12.92 1.72
C ALA A 157 -23.56 -13.98 2.82
N VAL A 158 -23.00 -13.77 4.03
CA VAL A 158 -23.21 -14.67 5.17
C VAL A 158 -24.65 -14.59 5.66
N GLN A 159 -25.26 -13.41 5.72
CA GLN A 159 -26.67 -13.24 6.07
C GLN A 159 -27.61 -13.88 5.02
N ALA A 160 -27.22 -13.95 3.74
CA ALA A 160 -27.91 -14.65 2.67
C ALA A 160 -27.72 -16.18 2.72
N GLY A 161 -26.90 -16.68 3.65
CA GLY A 161 -26.74 -18.09 3.92
C GLY A 161 -25.37 -18.69 3.60
N ALA A 162 -24.37 -17.92 3.19
CA ALA A 162 -23.02 -18.48 3.04
C ALA A 162 -22.51 -19.06 4.37
N ARG A 163 -21.82 -20.19 4.26
CA ARG A 163 -21.26 -20.91 5.43
C ARG A 163 -20.24 -20.07 6.18
N ARG A 164 -19.43 -19.30 5.46
CA ARG A 164 -18.37 -18.47 6.00
C ARG A 164 -18.04 -17.30 5.06
N GLY A 165 -17.63 -16.17 5.63
CA GLY A 165 -17.09 -15.04 4.91
C GLY A 165 -15.70 -14.66 5.42
N VAL A 166 -14.78 -14.35 4.52
CA VAL A 166 -13.45 -13.84 4.83
C VAL A 166 -13.24 -12.54 4.08
N GLY A 167 -13.01 -11.45 4.80
CA GLY A 167 -12.65 -10.16 4.24
C GLY A 167 -11.20 -9.80 4.63
N ILE A 168 -10.49 -9.15 3.71
CA ILE A 168 -9.16 -8.60 4.00
C ILE A 168 -9.10 -7.17 3.49
N ASP A 169 -8.52 -6.27 4.29
CA ASP A 169 -8.28 -4.89 3.91
C ASP A 169 -6.94 -4.39 4.46
N ILE A 170 -6.31 -3.48 3.74
CA ILE A 170 -5.03 -2.89 4.13
C ILE A 170 -5.20 -1.72 5.11
N ASP A 171 -6.40 -1.16 5.21
CA ASP A 171 -6.72 -0.03 6.10
C ASP A 171 -7.14 -0.53 7.48
N ALA A 172 -6.26 -0.33 8.48
CA ALA A 172 -6.52 -0.76 9.85
C ALA A 172 -7.78 -0.15 10.47
N ALA A 173 -8.15 1.08 10.09
CA ALA A 173 -9.34 1.74 10.61
C ALA A 173 -10.62 1.11 10.04
N LEU A 174 -10.62 0.79 8.74
CA LEU A 174 -11.73 0.05 8.10
C LEU A 174 -11.87 -1.36 8.68
N VAL A 175 -10.75 -2.08 8.84
CA VAL A 175 -10.75 -3.42 9.46
C VAL A 175 -11.33 -3.39 10.87
N ALA A 176 -10.91 -2.44 11.71
CA ALA A 176 -11.43 -2.31 13.07
C ALA A 176 -12.95 -2.04 13.09
N ARG A 177 -13.40 -1.16 12.18
CA ARG A 177 -14.84 -0.85 12.01
C ARG A 177 -15.62 -2.06 11.51
N ALA A 178 -15.12 -2.78 10.52
CA ALA A 178 -15.73 -3.98 9.97
C ALA A 178 -15.87 -5.07 11.06
N GLN A 179 -14.79 -5.34 11.82
CA GLN A 179 -14.81 -6.28 12.94
C GLN A 179 -15.79 -5.88 14.03
N GLN A 180 -15.94 -4.58 14.31
CA GLN A 180 -16.96 -4.11 15.23
C GLN A 180 -18.37 -4.39 14.71
N THR A 181 -18.63 -4.14 13.43
CA THR A 181 -19.92 -4.43 12.79
C THR A 181 -20.25 -5.92 12.84
N VAL A 182 -19.26 -6.77 12.54
CA VAL A 182 -19.40 -8.25 12.64
C VAL A 182 -19.81 -8.67 14.04
N ARG A 183 -19.16 -8.14 15.09
CA ARG A 183 -19.52 -8.43 16.48
C ARG A 183 -20.92 -7.94 16.84
N MET A 184 -21.28 -6.71 16.46
CA MET A 184 -22.61 -6.15 16.71
C MET A 184 -23.75 -6.95 16.05
N LYS A 185 -23.45 -7.60 14.92
CA LYS A 185 -24.40 -8.48 14.21
C LYS A 185 -24.37 -9.94 14.69
N GLY A 186 -23.50 -10.30 15.64
CA GLY A 186 -23.37 -11.67 16.14
C GLY A 186 -22.79 -12.66 15.11
N LEU A 187 -21.96 -12.18 14.17
CA LEU A 187 -21.43 -12.97 13.07
C LEU A 187 -19.95 -13.38 13.23
N GLN A 188 -19.37 -13.19 14.42
CA GLN A 188 -17.95 -13.43 14.69
C GLN A 188 -17.50 -14.88 14.50
N ASP A 189 -18.42 -15.83 14.51
CA ASP A 189 -18.12 -17.26 14.30
C ASP A 189 -18.11 -17.65 12.80
N THR A 190 -18.68 -16.78 11.96
CA THR A 190 -18.86 -17.04 10.52
C THR A 190 -18.18 -16.02 9.61
N VAL A 191 -17.85 -14.83 10.12
CA VAL A 191 -17.17 -13.76 9.38
C VAL A 191 -15.83 -13.43 10.02
N ASP A 192 -14.77 -13.58 9.24
CA ASP A 192 -13.38 -13.33 9.63
C ASP A 192 -12.82 -12.14 8.82
N ILE A 193 -12.54 -11.02 9.50
CA ILE A 193 -12.00 -9.81 8.86
C ILE A 193 -10.55 -9.61 9.30
N ARG A 194 -9.65 -9.52 8.31
CA ARG A 194 -8.21 -9.51 8.49
C ARG A 194 -7.58 -8.20 8.00
N LEU A 195 -6.57 -7.72 8.72
CA LEU A 195 -5.68 -6.68 8.25
C LEU A 195 -4.59 -7.30 7.38
N GLY A 196 -4.41 -6.81 6.15
CA GLY A 196 -3.37 -7.27 5.26
C GLY A 196 -3.54 -6.79 3.82
N ASP A 197 -2.51 -7.01 3.00
CA ASP A 197 -2.58 -6.78 1.57
C ASP A 197 -3.18 -8.03 0.88
N ALA A 198 -4.25 -7.82 0.12
CA ALA A 198 -4.92 -8.90 -0.60
C ALA A 198 -4.04 -9.53 -1.70
N LEU A 199 -3.02 -8.81 -2.18
CA LEU A 199 -2.05 -9.35 -3.14
C LEU A 199 -1.00 -10.26 -2.50
N ASP A 200 -0.88 -10.25 -1.17
CA ASP A 200 0.05 -11.10 -0.42
C ASP A 200 -0.57 -12.43 0.05
N ILE A 201 -1.83 -12.70 -0.31
CA ILE A 201 -2.54 -13.92 0.08
C ILE A 201 -1.85 -15.15 -0.50
N LYS A 202 -1.64 -16.15 0.36
CA LYS A 202 -0.92 -17.37 -0.01
C LYS A 202 -1.82 -18.52 -0.44
N ASP A 203 -3.09 -18.51 -0.02
CA ASP A 203 -4.03 -19.59 -0.32
C ASP A 203 -5.47 -19.09 -0.32
N LEU A 204 -6.15 -19.27 -1.44
CA LEU A 204 -7.58 -19.02 -1.64
C LEU A 204 -8.37 -20.30 -1.96
N SER A 205 -7.79 -21.48 -1.76
CA SER A 205 -8.36 -22.77 -2.18
C SER A 205 -9.70 -23.12 -1.50
N GLU A 206 -10.02 -22.50 -0.38
CA GLU A 206 -11.33 -22.67 0.29
C GLU A 206 -12.44 -21.80 -0.30
N ALA A 207 -12.10 -20.70 -0.98
CA ALA A 207 -13.08 -19.78 -1.53
C ALA A 207 -13.86 -20.43 -2.67
N THR A 208 -15.19 -20.28 -2.62
CA THR A 208 -16.13 -20.72 -3.68
C THR A 208 -16.83 -19.54 -4.35
N VAL A 209 -16.79 -18.37 -3.69
CA VAL A 209 -17.25 -17.09 -4.22
C VAL A 209 -16.23 -16.00 -3.85
N VAL A 210 -15.89 -15.17 -4.83
CA VAL A 210 -15.06 -13.97 -4.61
C VAL A 210 -15.87 -12.74 -5.01
N PHE A 211 -15.90 -11.71 -4.16
CA PHE A 211 -16.48 -10.42 -4.48
C PHE A 211 -15.38 -9.37 -4.63
N LEU A 212 -15.50 -8.52 -5.67
CA LEU A 212 -14.53 -7.48 -6.01
C LEU A 212 -15.21 -6.12 -6.19
N TYR A 213 -14.62 -5.10 -5.59
CA TYR A 213 -14.88 -3.70 -5.94
C TYR A 213 -13.60 -2.89 -5.68
N MET A 214 -12.62 -3.04 -6.56
CA MET A 214 -11.29 -2.47 -6.37
C MET A 214 -10.91 -1.48 -7.48
N SER A 215 -10.22 -1.93 -8.51
CA SER A 215 -9.92 -1.21 -9.76
C SER A 215 -9.48 -2.20 -10.82
N ASP A 216 -9.52 -1.80 -12.11
CA ASP A 216 -9.04 -2.65 -13.21
C ASP A 216 -7.56 -3.05 -13.01
N GLU A 217 -6.70 -2.13 -12.56
CA GLU A 217 -5.28 -2.40 -12.29
C GLU A 217 -5.10 -3.40 -11.14
N PHE A 218 -5.85 -3.22 -10.05
CA PHE A 218 -5.79 -4.16 -8.92
C PHE A 218 -6.30 -5.54 -9.33
N ASP A 219 -7.44 -5.61 -10.01
CA ASP A 219 -8.06 -6.87 -10.44
C ASP A 219 -7.14 -7.63 -11.41
N MET A 220 -6.42 -6.92 -12.28
CA MET A 220 -5.39 -7.49 -13.15
C MET A 220 -4.21 -8.07 -12.37
N ARG A 221 -3.80 -7.44 -11.27
CA ARG A 221 -2.72 -7.95 -10.40
C ARG A 221 -3.19 -9.13 -9.54
N LEU A 222 -4.44 -9.13 -9.12
CA LEU A 222 -5.05 -10.22 -8.35
C LEU A 222 -5.35 -11.45 -9.21
N ARG A 223 -5.67 -11.27 -10.49
CA ARG A 223 -6.09 -12.32 -11.44
C ARG A 223 -5.20 -13.57 -11.45
N PRO A 224 -3.86 -13.47 -11.50
CA PRO A 224 -2.99 -14.66 -11.45
C PRO A 224 -3.17 -15.47 -10.15
N ILE A 225 -3.36 -14.81 -9.02
CA ILE A 225 -3.61 -15.43 -7.72
C ILE A 225 -4.94 -16.18 -7.74
N LEU A 226 -6.00 -15.54 -8.26
CA LEU A 226 -7.32 -16.17 -8.42
C LEU A 226 -7.23 -17.42 -9.30
N TRP A 227 -6.54 -17.33 -10.43
CA TRP A 227 -6.38 -18.46 -11.36
C TRP A 227 -5.57 -19.61 -10.77
N ARG A 228 -4.52 -19.31 -9.99
CA ARG A 228 -3.69 -20.32 -9.33
C ARG A 228 -4.46 -21.06 -8.23
N ASP A 229 -5.10 -20.34 -7.33
CA ASP A 229 -5.60 -20.89 -6.07
C ASP A 229 -7.06 -21.38 -6.14
N LEU A 230 -7.95 -20.66 -6.86
CA LEU A 230 -9.35 -20.99 -6.87
C LEU A 230 -9.64 -22.31 -7.59
N LYS A 231 -10.59 -23.07 -7.09
CA LYS A 231 -11.05 -24.33 -7.69
C LYS A 231 -11.97 -24.07 -8.90
N VAL A 232 -12.01 -25.04 -9.80
CA VAL A 232 -13.02 -25.06 -10.89
C VAL A 232 -14.42 -24.98 -10.28
N GLY A 233 -15.26 -24.11 -10.86
CA GLY A 233 -16.60 -23.82 -10.38
C GLY A 233 -16.69 -22.65 -9.40
N THR A 234 -15.55 -22.10 -8.92
CA THR A 234 -15.56 -20.87 -8.11
C THR A 234 -16.07 -19.68 -8.94
N ARG A 235 -16.97 -18.91 -8.37
CA ARG A 235 -17.59 -17.74 -8.98
C ARG A 235 -16.93 -16.46 -8.48
N ILE A 236 -16.72 -15.51 -9.38
CA ILE A 236 -16.17 -14.20 -9.07
C ILE A 236 -17.18 -13.15 -9.54
N VAL A 237 -17.64 -12.30 -8.65
CA VAL A 237 -18.52 -11.18 -8.98
C VAL A 237 -17.78 -9.86 -8.72
N SER A 238 -17.64 -9.06 -9.77
CA SER A 238 -17.04 -7.73 -9.66
C SER A 238 -18.07 -6.65 -9.88
N HIS A 239 -18.03 -5.64 -9.03
CA HIS A 239 -18.76 -4.40 -9.22
C HIS A 239 -17.87 -3.45 -10.05
N ARG A 240 -18.34 -3.10 -11.26
CA ARG A 240 -17.79 -2.12 -12.18
C ARG A 240 -16.51 -2.55 -12.93
N PHE A 241 -15.51 -3.11 -12.26
CA PHE A 241 -14.19 -3.33 -12.81
C PHE A 241 -14.03 -4.68 -13.48
N THR A 242 -13.12 -4.77 -14.45
CA THR A 242 -12.89 -5.95 -15.27
C THR A 242 -11.50 -6.55 -15.00
N MET A 243 -11.24 -7.72 -15.60
CA MET A 243 -9.96 -8.42 -15.48
C MET A 243 -9.22 -8.48 -16.83
N GLY A 244 -9.18 -7.34 -17.54
CA GLY A 244 -8.49 -7.19 -18.82
C GLY A 244 -9.09 -8.08 -19.92
N ASP A 245 -8.26 -8.95 -20.50
CA ASP A 245 -8.65 -9.84 -21.59
C ASP A 245 -9.44 -11.09 -21.15
N TRP A 246 -9.66 -11.28 -19.85
CA TRP A 246 -10.55 -12.33 -19.35
C TRP A 246 -11.98 -11.81 -19.31
N MET A 247 -12.71 -12.09 -20.38
CA MET A 247 -14.10 -11.65 -20.53
C MET A 247 -15.00 -12.31 -19.49
N PRO A 248 -15.96 -11.58 -18.89
CA PRO A 248 -16.95 -12.17 -17.98
C PRO A 248 -17.91 -13.11 -18.71
N ASP A 249 -18.36 -14.14 -18.01
CA ASP A 249 -19.42 -15.05 -18.49
C ASP A 249 -20.75 -14.33 -18.58
N ARG A 250 -20.99 -13.36 -17.69
CA ARG A 250 -22.20 -12.55 -17.65
C ARG A 250 -21.90 -11.12 -17.19
N THR A 251 -22.55 -10.16 -17.84
CA THR A 251 -22.56 -8.75 -17.42
C THR A 251 -23.99 -8.29 -17.27
N ILE A 252 -24.32 -7.63 -16.16
CA ILE A 252 -25.61 -6.97 -15.95
C ILE A 252 -25.38 -5.48 -15.66
N ASN A 253 -26.19 -4.64 -16.32
CA ASN A 253 -26.24 -3.22 -16.06
C ASN A 253 -27.46 -2.93 -15.20
N VAL A 254 -27.25 -2.24 -14.10
CA VAL A 254 -28.26 -1.90 -13.11
C VAL A 254 -28.41 -0.39 -13.09
N LEU A 255 -29.66 0.09 -13.16
CA LEU A 255 -29.98 1.50 -12.95
C LEU A 255 -30.78 1.59 -11.65
N LEU A 256 -30.22 2.24 -10.64
CA LEU A 256 -30.93 2.50 -9.40
C LEU A 256 -31.86 3.72 -9.53
N GLY A 257 -32.72 3.91 -8.55
CA GLY A 257 -33.73 4.97 -8.57
C GLY A 257 -33.19 6.39 -8.57
N ASP A 258 -31.92 6.57 -8.20
CA ASP A 258 -31.18 7.85 -8.27
C ASP A 258 -30.57 8.15 -9.65
N GLY A 259 -30.72 7.21 -10.60
CA GLY A 259 -30.25 7.34 -11.98
C GLY A 259 -28.76 7.02 -12.19
N PHE A 260 -28.03 6.55 -11.17
CA PHE A 260 -26.66 6.12 -11.35
C PHE A 260 -26.60 4.69 -11.92
N PRO A 261 -25.83 4.47 -13.02
CA PRO A 261 -25.63 3.15 -13.56
C PRO A 261 -24.58 2.39 -12.79
N PHE A 262 -24.86 1.11 -12.51
CA PHE A 262 -23.91 0.15 -11.95
C PHE A 262 -23.78 -1.02 -12.92
N THR A 263 -22.56 -1.53 -13.03
CA THR A 263 -22.28 -2.71 -13.85
C THR A 263 -21.75 -3.82 -12.94
N LEU A 264 -22.33 -5.01 -13.05
CA LEU A 264 -21.84 -6.20 -12.34
C LEU A 264 -21.39 -7.23 -13.39
N HIS A 265 -20.25 -7.83 -13.10
CA HIS A 265 -19.64 -8.86 -13.93
C HIS A 265 -19.52 -10.16 -13.15
N LEU A 266 -19.77 -11.28 -13.82
CA LEU A 266 -19.61 -12.63 -13.25
C LEU A 266 -18.60 -13.41 -14.10
N TRP A 267 -17.64 -14.04 -13.45
CA TRP A 267 -16.75 -15.05 -14.03
C TRP A 267 -16.85 -16.35 -13.24
N THR A 268 -16.57 -17.45 -13.92
CA THR A 268 -16.45 -18.77 -13.31
C THR A 268 -15.06 -19.33 -13.62
N ILE A 269 -14.39 -19.87 -12.62
CA ILE A 269 -13.15 -20.62 -12.85
C ILE A 269 -13.49 -21.91 -13.60
N THR A 270 -12.98 -22.04 -14.82
CA THR A 270 -13.18 -23.25 -15.66
C THR A 270 -11.87 -24.06 -15.76
N PRO A 271 -11.92 -25.30 -16.25
CA PRO A 271 -10.70 -26.07 -16.54
C PRO A 271 -9.75 -25.33 -17.51
N GLU A 272 -10.29 -24.58 -18.49
CA GLU A 272 -9.52 -23.80 -19.46
C GLU A 272 -8.78 -22.65 -18.78
N VAL A 273 -9.43 -21.96 -17.82
CA VAL A 273 -8.78 -20.92 -16.98
C VAL A 273 -7.62 -21.52 -16.20
N LYS A 274 -7.79 -22.69 -15.59
CA LYS A 274 -6.72 -23.39 -14.86
C LYS A 274 -5.58 -23.80 -15.79
N ALA A 275 -5.88 -24.27 -16.98
CA ALA A 275 -4.86 -24.62 -17.98
C ALA A 275 -4.09 -23.38 -18.50
N ARG A 276 -4.75 -22.20 -18.53
CA ARG A 276 -4.13 -20.92 -18.90
C ARG A 276 -3.18 -20.44 -17.80
N ALA A 277 -3.57 -20.56 -16.53
CA ALA A 277 -2.74 -20.23 -15.38
C ALA A 277 -1.42 -21.04 -15.38
N ALA A 278 -1.51 -22.34 -15.58
CA ALA A 278 -0.35 -23.25 -15.59
C ALA A 278 0.68 -22.99 -16.73
N LYS A 279 0.37 -22.12 -17.69
CA LYS A 279 1.30 -21.72 -18.76
C LYS A 279 2.00 -20.38 -18.48
N GLN A 280 1.61 -19.66 -17.43
CA GLN A 280 2.16 -18.35 -17.07
C GLN A 280 3.18 -18.46 -15.93
N ASP A 281 3.24 -19.61 -15.23
CA ASP A 281 4.28 -20.01 -14.28
C ASP A 281 5.50 -20.63 -15.02
#